data_1066291dec2f24ae8e0acb73a1cfa876
#
_entry.id   1066291dec2f24ae8e0acb73a1cfa876
#
_cell.length_a   1.000
_cell.length_b   1.000
_cell.length_c   1.000
_cell.angle_alpha   90.00
_cell.angle_beta   90.00
_cell.angle_gamma   90.00
#
_symmetry.space_group_name_H-M   'P 1'
#
loop_
_entity.id
_entity.type
_entity.pdbx_description
1 polymer ?
#
loop_
_entity_poly.entity_id
_entity_poly.type
_entity_poly.pdbx_seq_one_letter_code
_entity_poly.pdbx_strand_id
1 'polypeptide(L)'
;SHKCISCHLPSEELLSREIMPELLWKAPSLDDIGNRVKPEWLSKWIENPALISPDSKMPVVIHGDFPEGTINHISAYLLSLSDSSGAMNRMIRGDPVRGSLIFQALGCIGCHSNPGEKTNDQFQRVSLDYAHAKWKPEALKDFILNPARYHSSSKMPNFQLDENQAKDLTAYIISENRVSLDYKSSFLGGNVDLGKELLVSSGCLNCHSMNVEFSNSYKAPSLQYLEKGDWSKGCLSVSE
;
A
#
# COMPACT_ATOMS: atom_id res chain seq x y z
N SER A 1 -5.26 -12.28 -15.15
CA SER A 1 -5.85 -11.29 -16.06
C SER A 1 -5.17 -9.94 -15.83
N HIS A 2 -4.63 -9.35 -16.88
CA HIS A 2 -3.95 -8.06 -16.85
C HIS A 2 -5.00 -6.96 -16.64
N LYS A 3 -4.93 -6.25 -15.49
CA LYS A 3 -5.90 -5.19 -15.15
C LYS A 3 -5.45 -3.85 -15.74
N CYS A 4 -5.38 -3.76 -17.06
CA CYS A 4 -4.90 -2.56 -17.78
C CYS A 4 -5.63 -1.28 -17.36
N ILE A 5 -6.93 -1.38 -17.05
CA ILE A 5 -7.77 -0.26 -16.60
C ILE A 5 -7.36 0.34 -15.26
N SER A 6 -6.52 -0.33 -14.48
CA SER A 6 -6.03 0.22 -13.21
C SER A 6 -5.02 1.35 -13.39
N CYS A 7 -4.33 1.36 -14.54
CA CYS A 7 -3.31 2.38 -14.87
C CYS A 7 -3.68 3.17 -16.14
N HIS A 8 -4.37 2.54 -17.08
CA HIS A 8 -4.81 3.15 -18.33
C HIS A 8 -6.30 3.44 -18.26
N LEU A 9 -6.68 4.71 -18.39
CA LEU A 9 -8.09 5.08 -18.38
C LEU A 9 -8.79 4.45 -19.58
N PRO A 10 -9.99 3.89 -19.41
CA PRO A 10 -10.84 3.48 -20.51
C PRO A 10 -11.27 4.71 -21.31
N SER A 11 -11.78 4.51 -22.54
CA SER A 11 -12.34 5.60 -23.32
C SER A 11 -13.49 6.29 -22.59
N GLU A 12 -13.77 7.57 -22.90
CA GLU A 12 -14.87 8.33 -22.30
C GLU A 12 -16.22 7.60 -22.46
N GLU A 13 -16.42 6.90 -23.58
CA GLU A 13 -17.62 6.11 -23.85
C GLU A 13 -17.79 4.94 -22.88
N LEU A 14 -16.69 4.32 -22.43
CA LEU A 14 -16.72 3.27 -21.41
C LEU A 14 -16.90 3.84 -20.00
N LEU A 15 -16.41 5.05 -19.75
CA LEU A 15 -16.63 5.73 -18.46
C LEU A 15 -18.07 6.21 -18.28
N SER A 16 -18.80 6.45 -19.37
CA SER A 16 -20.21 6.87 -19.33
C SER A 16 -21.19 5.71 -19.06
N ARG A 17 -20.73 4.46 -19.22
CA ARG A 17 -21.50 3.28 -18.82
C ARG A 17 -21.26 3.04 -17.33
N GLU A 18 -22.30 2.68 -16.59
CA GLU A 18 -22.20 2.28 -15.18
C GLU A 18 -21.26 1.08 -15.04
N ILE A 19 -19.96 1.36 -14.92
CA ILE A 19 -18.96 0.35 -14.64
C ILE A 19 -19.16 -0.07 -13.20
N MET A 20 -19.25 -1.39 -12.96
CA MET A 20 -19.32 -1.91 -11.60
C MET A 20 -18.16 -1.34 -10.75
N PRO A 21 -18.46 -0.73 -9.60
CA PRO A 21 -17.45 -0.06 -8.78
C PRO A 21 -16.26 -0.97 -8.41
N GLU A 22 -16.51 -2.29 -8.35
CA GLU A 22 -15.48 -3.30 -8.05
C GLU A 22 -14.40 -3.40 -9.13
N LEU A 23 -14.70 -2.97 -10.36
CA LEU A 23 -13.75 -2.96 -11.47
C LEU A 23 -12.88 -1.69 -11.44
N LEU A 24 -13.35 -0.64 -10.77
CA LEU A 24 -12.59 0.60 -10.53
C LEU A 24 -11.72 0.46 -9.28
N TRP A 25 -10.72 -0.39 -9.36
CA TRP A 25 -9.79 -0.52 -8.25
C TRP A 25 -8.91 0.73 -8.15
N LYS A 26 -9.14 1.51 -7.10
CA LYS A 26 -8.32 2.69 -6.81
C LYS A 26 -7.19 2.29 -5.88
N ALA A 27 -5.96 2.53 -6.30
CA ALA A 27 -4.82 2.44 -5.39
C ALA A 27 -4.98 3.49 -4.25
N PRO A 28 -4.44 3.22 -3.06
CA PRO A 28 -4.53 4.17 -1.96
C PRO A 28 -3.85 5.50 -2.30
N SER A 29 -4.37 6.60 -1.75
CA SER A 29 -3.68 7.89 -1.81
C SER A 29 -2.30 7.79 -1.18
N LEU A 30 -1.33 8.48 -1.79
CA LEU A 30 0.02 8.63 -1.25
C LEU A 30 0.14 9.85 -0.32
N ASP A 31 -0.93 10.65 -0.18
CA ASP A 31 -0.94 11.72 0.79
C ASP A 31 -0.66 11.15 2.18
N ASP A 32 0.15 11.83 2.95
CA ASP A 32 0.51 11.46 4.32
C ASP A 32 1.02 10.01 4.53
N ILE A 33 1.44 9.32 3.44
CA ILE A 33 1.93 7.93 3.53
C ILE A 33 3.05 7.79 4.57
N GLY A 34 3.90 8.79 4.71
CA GLY A 34 4.96 8.85 5.70
C GLY A 34 4.44 8.85 7.14
N ASN A 35 3.20 9.27 7.40
CA ASN A 35 2.58 9.16 8.72
C ASN A 35 2.11 7.73 9.05
N ARG A 36 1.85 6.91 8.03
CA ARG A 36 1.19 5.62 8.19
C ARG A 36 2.14 4.45 8.30
N VAL A 37 3.16 4.43 7.47
CA VAL A 37 4.04 3.27 7.32
C VAL A 37 5.46 3.53 7.79
N LYS A 38 6.15 2.44 8.13
CA LYS A 38 7.57 2.48 8.50
C LYS A 38 8.45 2.58 7.26
N PRO A 39 9.58 3.31 7.34
CA PRO A 39 10.47 3.55 6.20
C PRO A 39 10.96 2.27 5.51
N GLU A 40 11.37 1.30 6.31
CA GLU A 40 11.93 0.05 5.82
C GLU A 40 10.89 -0.78 5.06
N TRP A 41 9.65 -0.81 5.56
CA TRP A 41 8.56 -1.48 4.88
C TRP A 41 8.25 -0.80 3.55
N LEU A 42 8.23 0.54 3.52
CA LEU A 42 7.90 1.30 2.31
C LEU A 42 8.90 1.00 1.19
N SER A 43 10.19 1.01 1.49
CA SER A 43 11.24 0.71 0.51
C SER A 43 11.10 -0.71 -0.04
N LYS A 44 10.87 -1.69 0.82
CA LYS A 44 10.66 -3.08 0.41
C LYS A 44 9.38 -3.29 -0.39
N TRP A 45 8.33 -2.55 -0.04
CA TRP A 45 7.08 -2.59 -0.80
C TRP A 45 7.25 -2.03 -2.21
N ILE A 46 7.99 -0.92 -2.38
CA ILE A 46 8.29 -0.36 -3.70
C ILE A 46 9.18 -1.30 -4.50
N GLU A 47 10.15 -1.95 -3.86
CA GLU A 47 11.09 -2.89 -4.49
C GLU A 47 10.34 -4.09 -5.09
N ASN A 48 9.53 -4.77 -4.29
CA ASN A 48 8.73 -5.90 -4.76
C ASN A 48 7.53 -6.17 -3.85
N PRO A 49 6.35 -5.65 -4.21
CA PRO A 49 5.15 -5.84 -3.39
C PRO A 49 4.75 -7.31 -3.21
N ALA A 50 5.01 -8.16 -4.21
CA ALA A 50 4.62 -9.57 -4.20
C ALA A 50 5.41 -10.40 -3.18
N LEU A 51 6.61 -9.97 -2.77
CA LEU A 51 7.37 -10.63 -1.70
C LEU A 51 6.71 -10.47 -0.32
N ILE A 52 5.97 -9.36 -0.12
CA ILE A 52 5.27 -9.08 1.13
C ILE A 52 3.82 -9.57 1.05
N SER A 53 3.19 -9.40 -0.08
CA SER A 53 1.81 -9.83 -0.34
C SER A 53 1.73 -10.44 -1.73
N PRO A 54 1.73 -11.77 -1.85
CA PRO A 54 1.68 -12.46 -3.15
C PRO A 54 0.48 -12.06 -4.01
N ASP A 55 -0.63 -11.67 -3.38
CA ASP A 55 -1.85 -11.21 -4.04
C ASP A 55 -1.88 -9.71 -4.34
N SER A 56 -0.75 -9.01 -4.16
CA SER A 56 -0.63 -7.58 -4.44
C SER A 56 -1.05 -7.27 -5.87
N LYS A 57 -1.80 -6.17 -6.01
CA LYS A 57 -2.16 -5.61 -7.32
C LYS A 57 -1.19 -4.53 -7.77
N MET A 58 -0.32 -4.07 -6.90
CA MET A 58 0.75 -3.16 -7.25
C MET A 58 1.84 -3.95 -7.99
N PRO A 59 2.16 -3.58 -9.23
CA PRO A 59 3.24 -4.23 -9.98
C PRO A 59 4.61 -3.79 -9.44
N VAL A 60 5.65 -4.53 -9.78
CA VAL A 60 7.02 -4.03 -9.72
C VAL A 60 7.18 -3.00 -10.83
N VAL A 61 7.47 -1.75 -10.46
CA VAL A 61 7.59 -0.63 -11.40
C VAL A 61 9.06 -0.27 -11.64
N ILE A 62 9.89 -0.39 -10.60
CA ILE A 62 11.31 -0.04 -10.67
C ILE A 62 12.09 -1.27 -11.08
N HIS A 63 12.71 -1.22 -12.25
CA HIS A 63 13.50 -2.30 -12.86
C HIS A 63 14.95 -1.88 -13.06
N GLY A 64 15.78 -2.77 -13.63
CA GLY A 64 17.21 -2.56 -13.82
C GLY A 64 17.63 -1.33 -14.64
N ASP A 65 16.72 -0.77 -15.44
CA ASP A 65 16.98 0.45 -16.23
C ASP A 65 16.91 1.75 -15.41
N PHE A 66 16.43 1.67 -14.17
CA PHE A 66 16.37 2.83 -13.29
C PHE A 66 17.73 3.08 -12.61
N PRO A 67 18.08 4.36 -12.33
CA PRO A 67 19.30 4.70 -11.59
C PRO A 67 19.38 3.98 -10.25
N GLU A 68 20.59 3.64 -9.83
CA GLU A 68 20.83 3.09 -8.50
C GLU A 68 20.28 4.03 -7.40
N GLY A 69 19.66 3.48 -6.37
CA GLY A 69 19.07 4.26 -5.28
C GLY A 69 17.69 4.85 -5.58
N THR A 70 17.11 4.63 -6.77
CA THR A 70 15.77 5.16 -7.14
C THR A 70 14.72 4.87 -6.07
N ILE A 71 14.67 3.66 -5.55
CA ILE A 71 13.72 3.26 -4.49
C ILE A 71 13.93 4.10 -3.24
N ASN A 72 15.17 4.32 -2.83
CA ASN A 72 15.49 5.13 -1.66
C ASN A 72 15.10 6.59 -1.85
N HIS A 73 15.30 7.16 -3.03
CA HIS A 73 14.91 8.53 -3.34
C HIS A 73 13.39 8.70 -3.31
N ILE A 74 12.65 7.80 -3.97
CA ILE A 74 11.18 7.79 -3.94
C ILE A 74 10.67 7.63 -2.51
N SER A 75 11.25 6.69 -1.75
CA SER A 75 10.88 6.47 -0.34
C SER A 75 11.14 7.73 0.51
N ALA A 76 12.28 8.40 0.32
CA ALA A 76 12.60 9.64 1.02
C ALA A 76 11.56 10.74 0.76
N TYR A 77 11.17 10.91 -0.50
CA TYR A 77 10.12 11.86 -0.85
C TYR A 77 8.77 11.51 -0.21
N LEU A 78 8.34 10.28 -0.32
CA LEU A 78 7.06 9.83 0.27
C LEU A 78 7.04 9.96 1.80
N LEU A 79 8.17 9.70 2.46
CA LEU A 79 8.32 9.87 3.91
C LEU A 79 8.36 11.35 4.32
N SER A 80 8.85 12.25 3.47
CA SER A 80 8.86 13.69 3.72
C SER A 80 7.46 14.31 3.74
N LEU A 81 6.45 13.61 3.18
CA LEU A 81 5.05 14.02 3.23
C LEU A 81 4.41 13.78 4.62
N SER A 82 5.17 13.29 5.58
CA SER A 82 4.70 13.14 6.95
C SER A 82 4.67 14.47 7.67
N ASP A 83 3.71 14.62 8.61
CA ASP A 83 3.80 15.70 9.57
C ASP A 83 5.03 15.50 10.48
N SER A 84 5.62 16.58 10.95
CA SER A 84 6.82 16.56 11.81
C SER A 84 6.51 16.23 13.27
N SER A 85 5.23 15.99 13.63
CA SER A 85 4.82 15.81 15.03
C SER A 85 5.32 14.52 15.67
N GLY A 86 5.67 13.51 14.85
CA GLY A 86 6.05 12.18 15.33
C GLY A 86 4.93 11.44 16.08
N ALA A 87 3.71 11.99 16.08
CA ALA A 87 2.58 11.46 16.83
C ALA A 87 2.27 10.01 16.49
N MET A 88 2.40 9.65 15.21
CA MET A 88 2.07 8.31 14.72
C MET A 88 3.06 7.21 15.17
N ASN A 89 4.25 7.59 15.64
CA ASN A 89 5.24 6.66 16.20
C ASN A 89 5.05 6.39 17.70
N ARG A 90 4.09 7.03 18.35
CA ARG A 90 3.88 6.82 19.77
C ARG A 90 3.46 5.39 20.05
N MET A 91 4.01 4.85 21.13
CA MET A 91 3.67 3.50 21.59
C MET A 91 2.22 3.51 22.12
N ILE A 92 1.40 2.61 21.60
CA ILE A 92 0.02 2.45 22.05
C ILE A 92 0.02 1.68 23.36
N ARG A 93 -0.68 2.23 24.35
CA ARG A 93 -0.96 1.56 25.62
C ARG A 93 -2.30 0.83 25.50
N GLY A 94 -2.27 -0.38 24.95
CA GLY A 94 -3.39 -1.30 24.86
C GLY A 94 -3.05 -2.61 25.55
N ASP A 95 -4.08 -3.40 25.87
CA ASP A 95 -3.95 -4.72 26.45
C ASP A 95 -4.05 -5.78 25.35
N PRO A 96 -2.96 -6.48 25.00
CA PRO A 96 -2.98 -7.46 23.92
C PRO A 96 -3.87 -8.68 24.25
N VAL A 97 -4.08 -9.01 25.51
CA VAL A 97 -4.98 -10.12 25.90
C VAL A 97 -6.43 -9.75 25.60
N ARG A 98 -6.85 -8.54 25.98
CA ARG A 98 -8.19 -8.04 25.60
C ARG A 98 -8.30 -7.88 24.08
N GLY A 99 -7.26 -7.41 23.42
CA GLY A 99 -7.21 -7.31 21.97
C GLY A 99 -7.43 -8.65 21.27
N SER A 100 -6.82 -9.72 21.77
CA SER A 100 -7.04 -11.09 21.28
C SER A 100 -8.51 -11.54 21.43
N LEU A 101 -9.11 -11.25 22.58
CA LEU A 101 -10.53 -11.58 22.81
C LEU A 101 -11.46 -10.80 21.86
N ILE A 102 -11.18 -9.51 21.64
CA ILE A 102 -11.94 -8.67 20.70
C ILE A 102 -11.77 -9.21 19.27
N PHE A 103 -10.53 -9.57 18.86
CA PHE A 103 -10.23 -10.12 17.54
C PHE A 103 -11.06 -11.38 17.24
N GLN A 104 -11.17 -12.26 18.24
CA GLN A 104 -11.97 -13.48 18.13
C GLN A 104 -13.47 -13.17 18.13
N ALA A 105 -13.95 -12.35 19.07
CA ALA A 105 -15.37 -12.03 19.21
C ALA A 105 -15.97 -11.33 17.99
N LEU A 106 -15.19 -10.47 17.31
CA LEU A 106 -15.59 -9.78 16.08
C LEU A 106 -15.40 -10.65 14.83
N GLY A 107 -14.81 -11.83 14.93
CA GLY A 107 -14.62 -12.73 13.81
C GLY A 107 -13.60 -12.24 12.77
N CYS A 108 -12.61 -11.45 13.19
CA CYS A 108 -11.56 -10.94 12.29
C CYS A 108 -10.85 -12.05 11.52
N ILE A 109 -10.75 -13.24 12.12
CA ILE A 109 -10.18 -14.44 11.49
C ILE A 109 -10.93 -14.90 10.23
N GLY A 110 -12.18 -14.48 10.04
CA GLY A 110 -12.93 -14.80 8.82
C GLY A 110 -12.36 -14.15 7.56
N CYS A 111 -11.64 -13.02 7.73
CA CYS A 111 -11.02 -12.27 6.63
C CYS A 111 -9.49 -12.19 6.76
N HIS A 112 -8.94 -12.41 7.95
CA HIS A 112 -7.50 -12.36 8.20
C HIS A 112 -6.97 -13.72 8.66
N SER A 113 -5.81 -14.11 8.16
CA SER A 113 -5.07 -15.23 8.74
C SER A 113 -4.28 -14.77 9.97
N ASN A 114 -4.17 -15.64 10.96
CA ASN A 114 -3.35 -15.36 12.14
C ASN A 114 -1.87 -15.18 11.73
N PRO A 115 -1.13 -14.35 12.44
CA PRO A 115 0.32 -14.24 12.26
C PRO A 115 0.98 -15.61 12.41
N GLY A 116 1.85 -15.97 11.44
CA GLY A 116 2.56 -17.24 11.43
C GLY A 116 1.77 -18.46 10.90
N GLU A 117 0.51 -18.29 10.52
CA GLU A 117 -0.19 -19.32 9.74
C GLU A 117 0.45 -19.43 8.35
N LYS A 118 0.83 -20.66 7.95
CA LYS A 118 1.50 -20.91 6.68
C LYS A 118 0.66 -20.45 5.48
N THR A 119 1.36 -19.91 4.49
CA THR A 119 0.92 -19.15 3.32
C THR A 119 -0.02 -19.86 2.33
N ASN A 120 -0.52 -21.05 2.61
CA ASN A 120 -1.48 -21.74 1.73
C ASN A 120 -2.89 -21.68 2.31
N ASP A 121 -3.36 -20.44 2.51
CA ASP A 121 -4.72 -20.21 2.97
C ASP A 121 -5.72 -20.43 1.83
N GLN A 122 -6.43 -21.57 1.88
CA GLN A 122 -7.46 -21.92 0.90
C GLN A 122 -8.61 -20.89 0.82
N PHE A 123 -8.78 -20.03 1.83
CA PHE A 123 -9.79 -18.97 1.88
C PHE A 123 -9.28 -17.63 1.35
N GLN A 124 -8.01 -17.54 0.95
CA GLN A 124 -7.36 -16.29 0.49
C GLN A 124 -7.53 -15.12 1.47
N ARG A 125 -7.46 -15.42 2.77
CA ARG A 125 -7.54 -14.40 3.81
C ARG A 125 -6.30 -13.50 3.77
N VAL A 126 -6.48 -12.25 4.18
CA VAL A 126 -5.37 -11.29 4.22
C VAL A 126 -4.46 -11.61 5.41
N SER A 127 -3.20 -11.92 5.14
CA SER A 127 -2.22 -12.16 6.21
C SER A 127 -1.94 -10.89 7.01
N LEU A 128 -1.82 -11.05 8.33
CA LEU A 128 -1.35 -10.01 9.23
C LEU A 128 0.16 -10.09 9.52
N ASP A 129 0.91 -11.02 8.91
CA ASP A 129 2.32 -11.28 9.20
C ASP A 129 3.21 -10.04 9.18
N TYR A 130 2.92 -9.10 8.30
CA TYR A 130 3.72 -7.89 8.15
C TYR A 130 3.06 -6.64 8.73
N ALA A 131 1.97 -6.77 9.50
CA ALA A 131 1.29 -5.61 10.07
C ALA A 131 2.23 -4.81 11.00
N HIS A 132 3.01 -5.49 11.85
CA HIS A 132 4.03 -4.83 12.67
C HIS A 132 5.13 -4.13 11.85
N ALA A 133 5.60 -4.79 10.79
CA ALA A 133 6.65 -4.22 9.94
C ALA A 133 6.13 -3.01 9.14
N LYS A 134 4.86 -3.03 8.74
CA LYS A 134 4.23 -1.98 7.91
C LYS A 134 3.86 -0.75 8.70
N TRP A 135 3.07 -0.91 9.75
CA TRP A 135 2.33 0.19 10.34
C TRP A 135 3.09 0.91 11.45
N LYS A 136 2.95 2.22 11.49
CA LYS A 136 3.16 2.99 12.71
C LYS A 136 2.00 2.73 13.67
N PRO A 137 2.22 2.56 14.99
CA PRO A 137 1.17 2.09 15.90
C PRO A 137 -0.12 2.92 15.91
N GLU A 138 -0.01 4.25 16.01
CA GLU A 138 -1.18 5.13 15.99
C GLU A 138 -1.93 5.09 14.66
N ALA A 139 -1.21 4.95 13.54
CA ALA A 139 -1.82 4.83 12.23
C ALA A 139 -2.59 3.50 12.07
N LEU A 140 -2.09 2.41 12.65
CA LEU A 140 -2.82 1.15 12.67
C LEU A 140 -4.10 1.27 13.49
N LYS A 141 -4.03 1.89 14.68
CA LYS A 141 -5.20 2.17 15.49
C LYS A 141 -6.26 2.98 14.72
N ASP A 142 -5.81 4.06 14.08
CA ASP A 142 -6.70 4.92 13.29
C ASP A 142 -7.32 4.18 12.10
N PHE A 143 -6.56 3.29 11.46
CA PHE A 143 -7.07 2.42 10.40
C PHE A 143 -8.12 1.43 10.93
N ILE A 144 -7.91 0.83 12.09
CA ILE A 144 -8.87 -0.08 12.73
C ILE A 144 -10.16 0.65 13.09
N LEU A 145 -10.07 1.88 13.60
CA LEU A 145 -11.22 2.72 13.90
C LEU A 145 -12.01 3.12 12.66
N ASN A 146 -11.32 3.46 11.58
CA ASN A 146 -11.95 3.88 10.34
C ASN A 146 -11.13 3.41 9.12
N PRO A 147 -11.36 2.21 8.60
CA PRO A 147 -10.61 1.67 7.47
C PRO A 147 -10.70 2.51 6.19
N ALA A 148 -11.79 3.23 5.98
CA ALA A 148 -11.98 4.09 4.82
C ALA A 148 -11.16 5.39 4.88
N ARG A 149 -10.62 5.76 6.05
CA ARG A 149 -9.83 6.99 6.23
C ARG A 149 -8.61 7.05 5.31
N TYR A 150 -7.88 5.94 5.20
CA TYR A 150 -6.68 5.86 4.36
C TYR A 150 -6.93 5.21 3.00
N HIS A 151 -8.06 4.55 2.86
CA HIS A 151 -8.39 3.78 1.69
C HIS A 151 -9.90 3.75 1.49
N SER A 152 -10.42 4.70 0.71
CA SER A 152 -11.88 4.88 0.51
C SER A 152 -12.58 3.64 -0.06
N SER A 153 -11.83 2.75 -0.76
CA SER A 153 -12.34 1.47 -1.28
C SER A 153 -11.95 0.27 -0.40
N SER A 154 -11.62 0.50 0.88
CA SER A 154 -11.32 -0.59 1.81
C SER A 154 -12.50 -1.56 1.90
N LYS A 155 -12.18 -2.86 1.78
CA LYS A 155 -13.18 -3.93 2.00
C LYS A 155 -13.31 -4.30 3.48
N MET A 156 -12.38 -3.82 4.32
CA MET A 156 -12.48 -4.02 5.77
C MET A 156 -13.67 -3.19 6.29
N PRO A 157 -14.66 -3.81 6.94
CA PRO A 157 -15.80 -3.08 7.47
C PRO A 157 -15.41 -2.20 8.65
N ASN A 158 -16.19 -1.16 8.89
CA ASN A 158 -16.08 -0.38 10.12
C ASN A 158 -16.85 -1.11 11.24
N PHE A 159 -16.13 -1.62 12.23
CA PHE A 159 -16.69 -2.34 13.38
C PHE A 159 -17.23 -1.44 14.47
N GLN A 160 -17.21 -0.12 14.30
CA GLN A 160 -17.67 0.88 15.26
C GLN A 160 -17.03 0.72 16.66
N LEU A 161 -15.74 0.44 16.68
CA LEU A 161 -14.95 0.25 17.88
C LEU A 161 -14.77 1.58 18.63
N ASP A 162 -14.70 1.50 19.95
CA ASP A 162 -14.21 2.62 20.75
C ASP A 162 -12.66 2.70 20.74
N GLU A 163 -12.13 3.81 21.22
CA GLU A 163 -10.68 4.07 21.27
C GLU A 163 -9.90 3.01 22.06
N ASN A 164 -10.46 2.48 23.15
CA ASN A 164 -9.77 1.50 23.99
C ASN A 164 -9.74 0.13 23.28
N GLN A 165 -10.86 -0.27 22.69
CA GLN A 165 -10.93 -1.50 21.88
C GLN A 165 -9.95 -1.45 20.72
N ALA A 166 -9.84 -0.32 20.04
CA ALA A 166 -8.88 -0.16 18.92
C ALA A 166 -7.43 -0.18 19.41
N LYS A 167 -7.12 0.39 20.59
CA LYS A 167 -5.80 0.29 21.22
C LYS A 167 -5.44 -1.14 21.58
N ASP A 168 -6.38 -1.87 22.20
CA ASP A 168 -6.18 -3.26 22.59
C ASP A 168 -5.95 -4.16 21.37
N LEU A 169 -6.77 -4.01 20.32
CA LEU A 169 -6.57 -4.72 19.04
C LEU A 169 -5.22 -4.38 18.39
N THR A 170 -4.83 -3.11 18.39
CA THR A 170 -3.53 -2.68 17.85
C THR A 170 -2.39 -3.33 18.61
N ALA A 171 -2.47 -3.31 19.96
CA ALA A 171 -1.46 -3.94 20.80
C ALA A 171 -1.36 -5.45 20.53
N TYR A 172 -2.49 -6.13 20.38
CA TYR A 172 -2.53 -7.55 20.01
C TYR A 172 -1.88 -7.81 18.65
N ILE A 173 -2.32 -7.12 17.61
CA ILE A 173 -1.81 -7.32 16.25
C ILE A 173 -0.30 -7.06 16.18
N ILE A 174 0.20 -6.03 16.86
CA ILE A 174 1.64 -5.73 16.89
C ILE A 174 2.42 -6.76 17.70
N SER A 175 1.89 -7.28 18.82
CA SER A 175 2.59 -8.24 19.68
C SER A 175 2.73 -9.62 19.05
N GLU A 176 1.71 -10.09 18.33
CA GLU A 176 1.70 -11.39 17.67
C GLU A 176 2.55 -11.40 16.40
N ASN A 177 2.83 -10.23 15.85
CA ASN A 177 3.42 -10.09 14.53
C ASN A 177 4.93 -9.92 14.62
N ARG A 178 5.68 -11.01 14.61
CA ARG A 178 7.14 -11.03 14.76
C ARG A 178 7.90 -11.36 13.48
N VAL A 179 7.21 -11.41 12.33
CA VAL A 179 7.91 -11.59 11.07
C VAL A 179 8.69 -10.31 10.77
N SER A 180 9.99 -10.36 10.96
CA SER A 180 10.88 -9.28 10.50
C SER A 180 11.05 -9.43 9.00
N LEU A 181 10.86 -8.34 8.27
CA LEU A 181 11.40 -8.27 6.92
C LEU A 181 12.93 -8.42 7.02
N ASP A 182 13.53 -9.27 6.18
CA ASP A 182 14.99 -9.35 6.12
C ASP A 182 15.53 -8.03 5.53
N TYR A 183 15.96 -7.14 6.43
CA TYR A 183 16.42 -5.79 6.10
C TYR A 183 17.88 -5.77 5.63
N LYS A 184 18.31 -6.70 4.77
CA LYS A 184 19.64 -6.61 4.15
C LYS A 184 19.86 -5.31 3.37
N SER A 185 18.77 -4.61 3.01
CA SER A 185 18.80 -3.23 2.52
C SER A 185 17.88 -2.38 3.38
N SER A 186 18.39 -1.88 4.51
CA SER A 186 17.72 -0.85 5.29
C SER A 186 17.55 0.41 4.43
N PHE A 187 16.43 1.12 4.62
CA PHE A 187 16.29 2.46 4.06
C PHE A 187 17.46 3.33 4.54
N LEU A 188 18.36 3.64 3.61
CA LEU A 188 19.60 4.39 3.89
C LEU A 188 19.42 5.92 3.76
N GLY A 189 18.18 6.37 3.58
CA GLY A 189 17.89 7.75 3.20
C GLY A 189 17.96 7.96 1.69
N GLY A 190 17.59 9.16 1.23
CA GLY A 190 17.59 9.51 -0.18
C GLY A 190 17.40 11.01 -0.39
N ASN A 191 17.58 11.46 -1.61
CA ASN A 191 17.33 12.85 -2.03
C ASN A 191 15.83 13.02 -2.28
N VAL A 192 15.18 13.93 -1.55
CA VAL A 192 13.74 14.18 -1.58
C VAL A 192 13.29 14.77 -2.93
N ASP A 193 14.05 15.74 -3.46
CA ASP A 193 13.70 16.39 -4.72
C ASP A 193 13.81 15.44 -5.89
N LEU A 194 14.89 14.67 -5.97
CA LEU A 194 15.07 13.61 -6.96
C LEU A 194 13.99 12.53 -6.79
N GLY A 195 13.61 12.21 -5.56
CA GLY A 195 12.54 11.26 -5.28
C GLY A 195 11.18 11.72 -5.82
N LYS A 196 10.89 13.03 -5.75
CA LYS A 196 9.70 13.62 -6.34
C LYS A 196 9.68 13.47 -7.86
N GLU A 197 10.80 13.77 -8.52
CA GLU A 197 10.92 13.63 -9.98
C GLU A 197 10.78 12.16 -10.41
N LEU A 198 11.45 11.26 -9.71
CA LEU A 198 11.41 9.83 -9.99
C LEU A 198 10.02 9.22 -9.75
N LEU A 199 9.28 9.64 -8.72
CA LEU A 199 7.92 9.19 -8.47
C LEU A 199 6.99 9.52 -9.65
N VAL A 200 7.14 10.72 -10.22
CA VAL A 200 6.35 11.16 -11.38
C VAL A 200 6.77 10.39 -12.63
N SER A 201 8.07 10.34 -12.93
CA SER A 201 8.60 9.70 -14.15
C SER A 201 8.44 8.19 -14.15
N SER A 202 8.41 7.54 -12.98
CA SER A 202 8.12 6.11 -12.86
C SER A 202 6.64 5.75 -13.04
N GLY A 203 5.75 6.74 -13.19
CA GLY A 203 4.34 6.50 -13.45
C GLY A 203 3.50 6.07 -12.24
N CYS A 204 3.99 6.25 -11.01
CA CYS A 204 3.26 5.91 -9.79
C CYS A 204 1.88 6.59 -9.71
N LEU A 205 1.78 7.82 -10.24
CA LEU A 205 0.55 8.61 -10.25
C LEU A 205 -0.48 8.17 -11.31
N ASN A 206 -0.16 7.18 -12.14
CA ASN A 206 -1.16 6.57 -13.01
C ASN A 206 -2.18 5.72 -12.21
N CYS A 207 -1.76 5.23 -11.03
CA CYS A 207 -2.60 4.41 -10.16
C CYS A 207 -2.92 5.11 -8.82
N HIS A 208 -1.93 5.81 -8.25
CA HIS A 208 -2.05 6.48 -6.97
C HIS A 208 -2.47 7.95 -7.13
N SER A 209 -3.32 8.44 -6.23
CA SER A 209 -3.64 9.85 -6.11
C SER A 209 -2.74 10.55 -5.11
N MET A 210 -2.48 11.84 -5.35
CA MET A 210 -1.84 12.78 -4.43
C MET A 210 -2.46 14.17 -4.60
N ASN A 211 -2.57 14.93 -3.50
CA ASN A 211 -3.05 16.31 -3.48
C ASN A 211 -1.96 17.35 -3.84
N VAL A 212 -0.99 16.94 -4.64
CA VAL A 212 0.10 17.81 -5.13
C VAL A 212 -0.07 17.99 -6.61
N GLU A 213 0.01 19.25 -7.07
CA GLU A 213 0.00 19.55 -8.50
C GLU A 213 1.29 19.07 -9.15
N PHE A 214 1.16 18.07 -10.00
CA PHE A 214 2.20 17.62 -10.91
C PHE A 214 1.79 17.96 -12.34
N SER A 215 2.75 18.38 -13.15
CA SER A 215 2.51 18.52 -14.58
C SER A 215 2.14 17.15 -15.18
N ASN A 216 1.03 17.10 -15.90
CA ASN A 216 0.42 15.86 -16.41
C ASN A 216 1.21 15.12 -17.51
N SER A 217 2.49 15.42 -17.70
CA SER A 217 3.31 14.93 -18.81
C SER A 217 3.61 13.42 -18.79
N TYR A 218 3.31 12.72 -17.70
CA TYR A 218 3.64 11.29 -17.52
C TYR A 218 2.41 10.39 -17.30
N LYS A 219 1.24 10.82 -17.77
CA LYS A 219 0.06 9.96 -17.70
C LYS A 219 0.18 8.79 -18.68
N ALA A 220 -0.19 7.60 -18.22
CA ALA A 220 -0.32 6.46 -19.10
C ALA A 220 -1.35 6.78 -20.21
N PRO A 221 -1.07 6.43 -21.47
CA PRO A 221 -2.00 6.68 -22.55
C PRO A 221 -3.32 5.94 -22.32
N SER A 222 -4.43 6.53 -22.78
CA SER A 222 -5.74 5.86 -22.74
C SER A 222 -5.68 4.54 -23.55
N LEU A 223 -6.46 3.54 -23.12
CA LEU A 223 -6.56 2.23 -23.76
C LEU A 223 -6.88 2.32 -25.26
N GLN A 224 -7.62 3.34 -25.68
CA GLN A 224 -7.94 3.57 -27.11
C GLN A 224 -6.72 3.82 -28.00
N TYR A 225 -5.58 4.21 -27.41
CA TYR A 225 -4.35 4.46 -28.16
C TYR A 225 -3.35 3.30 -28.11
N LEU A 226 -3.64 2.24 -27.34
CA LEU A 226 -2.73 1.10 -27.21
C LEU A 226 -2.58 0.29 -28.50
N GLU A 227 -3.58 0.30 -29.38
CA GLU A 227 -3.49 -0.38 -30.69
C GLU A 227 -2.33 0.15 -31.56
N LYS A 228 -1.94 1.40 -31.34
CA LYS A 228 -0.83 2.05 -32.05
C LYS A 228 0.49 2.03 -31.25
N GLY A 229 0.49 1.36 -30.10
CA GLY A 229 1.63 1.31 -29.19
C GLY A 229 2.75 0.39 -29.69
N ASP A 230 3.96 0.65 -29.21
CA ASP A 230 5.11 -0.24 -29.36
C ASP A 230 5.04 -1.32 -28.27
N TRP A 231 4.55 -2.50 -28.65
CA TRP A 231 4.38 -3.64 -27.74
C TRP A 231 5.69 -4.29 -27.29
N SER A 232 6.82 -3.87 -27.84
CA SER A 232 8.14 -4.30 -27.36
C SER A 232 8.55 -3.59 -26.05
N LYS A 233 7.77 -2.61 -25.62
CA LYS A 233 8.05 -1.78 -24.43
C LYS A 233 6.89 -1.80 -23.45
N GLY A 234 7.19 -1.52 -22.19
CA GLY A 234 6.20 -1.39 -21.11
C GLY A 234 5.84 -2.71 -20.43
N CYS A 235 4.74 -2.70 -19.69
CA CYS A 235 4.32 -3.80 -18.81
C CYS A 235 3.92 -5.11 -19.52
N LEU A 236 3.78 -5.09 -20.84
CA LEU A 236 3.49 -6.27 -21.65
C LEU A 236 4.69 -6.72 -22.51
N SER A 237 5.80 -6.02 -22.41
CA SER A 237 7.03 -6.48 -23.09
C SER A 237 7.46 -7.82 -22.50
N VAL A 238 7.71 -8.78 -23.37
CA VAL A 238 8.32 -10.07 -22.98
C VAL A 238 9.83 -9.80 -22.97
N SER A 239 10.41 -9.69 -21.76
CA SER A 239 11.88 -9.78 -21.64
C SER A 239 12.26 -11.23 -21.94
N GLU A 240 13.01 -11.44 -23.03
CA GLU A 240 13.72 -12.69 -23.27
C GLU A 240 14.71 -12.98 -22.14
#